data_97c1d2e9b733c5b385e6d78e3efc550f
#
_entry.id   97c1d2e9b733c5b385e6d78e3efc550f
#
_cell.length_a   1.000
_cell.length_b   1.000
_cell.length_c   1.000
_cell.angle_alpha   90.00
_cell.angle_beta   90.00
_cell.angle_gamma   90.00
#
_symmetry.space_group_name_H-M   'P 1'
#
loop_
_entity.id
_entity.type
_entity.pdbx_description
1 polymer ?
#
loop_
_entity_poly.entity_id
_entity_poly.type
_entity_poly.pdbx_seq_one_letter_code
_entity_poly.pdbx_strand_id
1 'polypeptide(L)'
;MKEIAKKVKADSFILMASSNEMRNNCLQNIIKNLNKNREHILLENQRDIENAKAENISSSILSRLLFDEHKMDTVIAGINDLIRMEDPIGKITLKRELDAGLTLTRTTTPIGVIGVIFEARPDALVQIASLCIKSGNAAILKGGSEAKLTNRALFESIKEAVLEAGLPENILIQLEARSDVGELLGCSEYVDLLIPRGSNSFVKYIMDNTSIPVMGHADGVCHTYVDEDFDLEKSVKILIDAKTQYPSACNTTETLLVHEKSVSKLLPKLNEAFKTAGIKVYADKEVLSYFDNADVANDDSFHTEYLEKTINVKSVKSIDEAINHINTYGSHHTDAILTNIDSNADYFMSRVDSANVYKNCSTRFADGFRYGFGAEVGISTGKLHARGPVGLEGLCTYKYKLYGKGDIVADYANGNKEFHFREL
;
A
#
# COMPACT_ATOMS: atom_id res chain seq x y z
N MET A 1 -2.68 -21.16 17.16
CA MET A 1 -3.13 -19.95 16.43
C MET A 1 -4.63 -19.66 16.59
N LYS A 2 -5.55 -20.59 16.31
CA LYS A 2 -7.01 -20.31 16.37
C LYS A 2 -7.49 -19.71 17.68
N GLU A 3 -7.04 -20.20 18.85
CA GLU A 3 -7.43 -19.64 20.15
C GLU A 3 -6.93 -18.20 20.35
N ILE A 4 -5.75 -17.86 19.81
CA ILE A 4 -5.22 -16.49 19.83
C ILE A 4 -6.10 -15.60 18.93
N ALA A 5 -6.32 -16.01 17.69
CA ALA A 5 -7.14 -15.25 16.74
C ALA A 5 -8.58 -15.02 17.25
N LYS A 6 -9.16 -16.00 17.94
CA LYS A 6 -10.48 -15.89 18.58
C LYS A 6 -10.51 -14.82 19.69
N LYS A 7 -9.45 -14.73 20.51
CA LYS A 7 -9.33 -13.68 21.55
C LYS A 7 -9.20 -12.30 20.89
N VAL A 8 -8.35 -12.17 19.86
CA VAL A 8 -8.18 -10.94 19.09
C VAL A 8 -9.52 -10.51 18.48
N LYS A 9 -10.28 -11.45 17.90
CA LYS A 9 -11.62 -11.16 17.34
C LYS A 9 -12.60 -10.66 18.39
N ALA A 10 -12.61 -11.25 19.58
CA ALA A 10 -13.47 -10.78 20.67
C ALA A 10 -13.12 -9.35 21.11
N ASP A 11 -11.84 -9.06 21.30
CA ASP A 11 -11.36 -7.73 21.72
C ASP A 11 -11.49 -6.69 20.60
N SER A 12 -11.50 -7.09 19.32
CA SER A 12 -11.69 -6.19 18.19
C SER A 12 -13.03 -5.46 18.22
N PHE A 13 -14.10 -6.10 18.74
CA PHE A 13 -15.41 -5.45 18.89
C PHE A 13 -15.40 -4.33 19.93
N ILE A 14 -14.58 -4.45 20.97
CA ILE A 14 -14.42 -3.42 22.01
C ILE A 14 -13.64 -2.23 21.40
N LEU A 15 -12.53 -2.51 20.67
CA LEU A 15 -11.76 -1.47 20.00
C LEU A 15 -12.60 -0.73 18.93
N MET A 16 -13.39 -1.46 18.13
CA MET A 16 -14.31 -0.90 17.15
C MET A 16 -15.30 0.12 17.76
N ALA A 17 -15.74 -0.12 18.98
CA ALA A 17 -16.67 0.73 19.71
C ALA A 17 -15.99 1.86 20.51
N SER A 18 -14.65 1.88 20.58
CA SER A 18 -13.91 2.89 21.34
C SER A 18 -13.99 4.28 20.69
N SER A 19 -13.89 5.33 21.52
CA SER A 19 -13.89 6.71 21.03
C SER A 19 -12.58 7.06 20.31
N ASN A 20 -12.61 8.05 19.40
CA ASN A 20 -11.42 8.60 18.78
C ASN A 20 -10.43 9.15 19.83
N GLU A 21 -10.94 9.74 20.91
CA GLU A 21 -10.14 10.24 22.02
C GLU A 21 -9.34 9.11 22.69
N MET A 22 -9.97 7.97 22.99
CA MET A 22 -9.29 6.80 23.57
C MET A 22 -8.22 6.25 22.64
N ARG A 23 -8.49 6.15 21.35
CA ARG A 23 -7.49 5.69 20.35
C ARG A 23 -6.33 6.69 20.21
N ASN A 24 -6.62 8.00 20.19
CA ASN A 24 -5.59 9.03 20.17
C ASN A 24 -4.75 9.06 21.45
N ASN A 25 -5.36 8.83 22.62
CA ASN A 25 -4.62 8.69 23.88
C ASN A 25 -3.68 7.49 23.84
N CYS A 26 -4.11 6.36 23.28
CA CYS A 26 -3.23 5.20 23.06
C CYS A 26 -2.03 5.58 22.17
N LEU A 27 -2.25 6.29 21.05
CA LEU A 27 -1.18 6.76 20.17
C LEU A 27 -0.20 7.71 20.89
N GLN A 28 -0.69 8.60 21.75
CA GLN A 28 0.16 9.46 22.58
C GLN A 28 1.01 8.65 23.57
N ASN A 29 0.43 7.62 24.20
CA ASN A 29 1.16 6.70 25.06
C ASN A 29 2.23 5.90 24.30
N ILE A 30 1.95 5.51 23.04
CA ILE A 30 2.97 4.87 22.17
C ILE A 30 4.16 5.81 21.99
N ILE A 31 3.93 7.07 21.62
CA ILE A 31 5.03 8.07 21.49
C ILE A 31 5.84 8.17 22.78
N LYS A 32 5.15 8.30 23.92
CA LYS A 32 5.78 8.39 25.25
C LYS A 32 6.65 7.17 25.54
N ASN A 33 6.12 5.95 25.29
CA ASN A 33 6.80 4.70 25.61
C ASN A 33 7.96 4.41 24.65
N LEU A 34 7.82 4.75 23.35
CA LEU A 34 8.93 4.69 22.40
C LEU A 34 10.08 5.59 22.81
N ASN A 35 9.78 6.84 23.26
CA ASN A 35 10.81 7.74 23.77
C ASN A 35 11.44 7.24 25.10
N LYS A 36 10.64 6.72 26.01
CA LYS A 36 11.12 6.12 27.28
C LYS A 36 12.06 4.95 27.06
N ASN A 37 11.76 4.10 26.07
CA ASN A 37 12.49 2.87 25.79
C ASN A 37 13.49 3.02 24.62
N ARG A 38 13.74 4.24 24.16
CA ARG A 38 14.54 4.56 22.95
C ARG A 38 15.89 3.86 22.93
N GLU A 39 16.68 4.03 23.98
CA GLU A 39 18.03 3.45 24.09
C GLU A 39 17.99 1.91 24.00
N HIS A 40 17.04 1.29 24.67
CA HIS A 40 16.86 -0.17 24.63
C HIS A 40 16.49 -0.65 23.23
N ILE A 41 15.55 0.02 22.56
CA ILE A 41 15.13 -0.34 21.20
C ILE A 41 16.30 -0.24 20.21
N LEU A 42 17.08 0.84 20.29
CA LEU A 42 18.25 1.04 19.43
C LEU A 42 19.35 0.00 19.69
N LEU A 43 19.56 -0.39 20.94
CA LEU A 43 20.49 -1.46 21.30
C LEU A 43 20.06 -2.81 20.74
N GLU A 44 18.77 -3.16 20.83
CA GLU A 44 18.23 -4.40 20.26
C GLU A 44 18.33 -4.41 18.74
N ASN A 45 18.15 -3.25 18.08
CA ASN A 45 18.37 -3.12 16.64
C ASN A 45 19.83 -3.33 16.23
N GLN A 46 20.76 -2.80 17.01
CA GLN A 46 22.18 -3.05 16.77
C GLN A 46 22.51 -4.54 16.83
N ARG A 47 21.95 -5.27 17.80
CA ARG A 47 22.11 -6.74 17.92
C ARG A 47 21.54 -7.49 16.71
N ASP A 48 20.34 -7.12 16.24
CA ASP A 48 19.74 -7.72 15.04
C ASP A 48 20.64 -7.47 13.81
N ILE A 49 21.22 -6.27 13.67
CA ILE A 49 22.15 -5.93 12.57
C ILE A 49 23.45 -6.75 12.67
N GLU A 50 24.01 -6.93 13.87
CA GLU A 50 25.21 -7.74 14.10
C GLU A 50 24.95 -9.21 13.74
N ASN A 51 23.82 -9.79 14.17
CA ASN A 51 23.40 -11.13 13.82
C ASN A 51 23.22 -11.28 12.29
N ALA A 52 22.53 -10.35 11.65
CA ALA A 52 22.30 -10.36 10.21
C ALA A 52 23.62 -10.27 9.40
N LYS A 53 24.61 -9.49 9.86
CA LYS A 53 25.95 -9.47 9.27
C LYS A 53 26.69 -10.79 9.42
N ALA A 54 26.58 -11.45 10.58
CA ALA A 54 27.18 -12.74 10.83
C ALA A 54 26.59 -13.85 9.94
N GLU A 55 25.30 -13.72 9.59
CA GLU A 55 24.60 -14.62 8.67
C GLU A 55 24.81 -14.25 7.18
N ASN A 56 25.64 -13.25 6.85
CA ASN A 56 25.89 -12.78 5.50
C ASN A 56 24.62 -12.32 4.73
N ILE A 57 23.67 -11.73 5.42
CA ILE A 57 22.45 -11.19 4.81
C ILE A 57 22.81 -10.04 3.87
N SER A 58 22.08 -9.91 2.75
CA SER A 58 22.38 -8.92 1.70
C SER A 58 22.33 -7.48 2.23
N SER A 59 23.14 -6.60 1.63
CA SER A 59 23.20 -5.17 1.98
C SER A 59 21.84 -4.46 1.85
N SER A 60 21.01 -4.89 0.89
CA SER A 60 19.65 -4.38 0.71
C SER A 60 18.75 -4.70 1.92
N ILE A 61 18.84 -5.91 2.48
CA ILE A 61 18.08 -6.28 3.68
C ILE A 61 18.64 -5.56 4.90
N LEU A 62 19.97 -5.46 5.05
CA LEU A 62 20.61 -4.73 6.15
C LEU A 62 20.18 -3.26 6.20
N SER A 63 20.07 -2.59 5.04
CA SER A 63 19.62 -1.19 4.98
C SER A 63 18.16 -1.01 5.41
N ARG A 64 17.30 -2.01 5.16
CA ARG A 64 15.89 -2.02 5.61
C ARG A 64 15.77 -2.32 7.10
N LEU A 65 16.64 -3.20 7.61
CA LEU A 65 16.67 -3.63 9.01
C LEU A 65 17.09 -2.50 9.96
N LEU A 66 17.92 -1.56 9.48
CA LEU A 66 18.40 -0.46 10.28
C LEU A 66 17.24 0.37 10.84
N PHE A 67 17.20 0.50 12.18
CA PHE A 67 16.23 1.33 12.91
C PHE A 67 17.00 2.25 13.88
N ASP A 68 17.49 3.35 13.33
CA ASP A 68 18.29 4.36 14.03
C ASP A 68 17.43 5.50 14.62
N GLU A 69 18.09 6.47 15.24
CA GLU A 69 17.46 7.68 15.80
C GLU A 69 16.57 8.39 14.78
N HIS A 70 17.04 8.53 13.54
CA HIS A 70 16.29 9.20 12.47
C HIS A 70 15.00 8.45 12.13
N LYS A 71 15.06 7.12 12.03
CA LYS A 71 13.85 6.30 11.80
C LYS A 71 12.90 6.33 12.99
N MET A 72 13.43 6.33 14.23
CA MET A 72 12.62 6.50 15.43
C MET A 72 11.86 7.83 15.40
N ASP A 73 12.54 8.93 15.09
CA ASP A 73 11.91 10.25 15.00
C ASP A 73 10.88 10.31 13.87
N THR A 74 11.16 9.63 12.72
CA THR A 74 10.23 9.55 11.59
C THR A 74 8.95 8.82 11.96
N VAL A 75 8.99 7.67 12.64
CA VAL A 75 7.78 6.96 13.05
C VAL A 75 7.01 7.73 14.11
N ILE A 76 7.67 8.41 15.04
CA ILE A 76 7.03 9.30 16.03
C ILE A 76 6.32 10.47 15.34
N ALA A 77 6.94 11.10 14.35
CA ALA A 77 6.30 12.14 13.54
C ALA A 77 5.05 11.60 12.82
N GLY A 78 5.14 10.41 12.21
CA GLY A 78 4.01 9.75 11.58
C GLY A 78 2.84 9.46 12.55
N ILE A 79 3.12 9.06 13.79
CA ILE A 79 2.07 8.87 14.81
C ILE A 79 1.42 10.22 15.17
N ASN A 80 2.20 11.30 15.31
CA ASN A 80 1.67 12.64 15.56
C ASN A 80 0.74 13.10 14.43
N ASP A 81 1.09 12.80 13.17
CA ASP A 81 0.23 13.10 12.03
C ASP A 81 -1.08 12.31 12.08
N LEU A 82 -1.03 11.02 12.42
CA LEU A 82 -2.24 10.20 12.62
C LEU A 82 -3.17 10.75 13.71
N ILE A 83 -2.62 11.24 14.81
CA ILE A 83 -3.40 11.86 15.90
C ILE A 83 -4.18 13.07 15.39
N ARG A 84 -3.57 13.87 14.51
CA ARG A 84 -4.20 15.09 13.94
C ARG A 84 -5.26 14.78 12.87
N MET A 85 -5.19 13.60 12.25
CA MET A 85 -6.15 13.20 11.24
C MET A 85 -7.54 13.03 11.85
N GLU A 86 -8.56 13.32 11.03
CA GLU A 86 -9.95 13.05 11.38
C GLU A 86 -10.18 11.57 11.74
N ASP A 87 -11.20 11.32 12.56
CA ASP A 87 -11.63 9.95 12.82
C ASP A 87 -12.15 9.29 11.55
N PRO A 88 -11.54 8.17 11.10
CA PRO A 88 -12.02 7.46 9.92
C PRO A 88 -13.33 6.70 10.19
N ILE A 89 -13.71 6.50 11.45
CA ILE A 89 -14.88 5.70 11.88
C ILE A 89 -16.10 6.61 12.06
N GLY A 90 -17.26 6.12 11.61
CA GLY A 90 -18.53 6.81 11.82
C GLY A 90 -18.82 7.93 10.82
N LYS A 91 -17.97 8.14 9.81
CA LYS A 91 -18.25 9.10 8.74
C LYS A 91 -19.49 8.65 7.95
N ILE A 92 -20.44 9.54 7.78
CA ILE A 92 -21.65 9.28 6.99
C ILE A 92 -21.32 9.54 5.52
N THR A 93 -21.33 8.48 4.72
CA THR A 93 -21.02 8.53 3.27
C THR A 93 -22.28 8.48 2.39
N LEU A 94 -23.44 8.19 2.97
CA LEU A 94 -24.76 8.26 2.37
C LEU A 94 -25.79 8.50 3.47
N LYS A 95 -26.73 9.42 3.23
CA LYS A 95 -27.89 9.61 4.08
C LYS A 95 -29.11 9.81 3.20
N ARG A 96 -30.09 8.92 3.33
CA ARG A 96 -31.27 8.89 2.47
C ARG A 96 -32.52 8.61 3.27
N GLU A 97 -33.53 9.42 3.11
CA GLU A 97 -34.88 9.08 3.53
C GLU A 97 -35.49 8.14 2.49
N LEU A 98 -35.95 6.97 2.92
CA LEU A 98 -36.59 5.99 2.05
C LEU A 98 -38.09 6.26 1.99
N ASP A 99 -38.67 6.71 3.09
CA ASP A 99 -40.05 7.19 3.26
C ASP A 99 -40.08 8.07 4.54
N ALA A 100 -41.19 8.73 4.80
CA ALA A 100 -41.37 9.64 5.93
C ALA A 100 -40.99 9.01 7.27
N GLY A 101 -39.84 9.36 7.82
CA GLY A 101 -39.28 8.84 9.08
C GLY A 101 -38.54 7.51 9.00
N LEU A 102 -38.38 6.94 7.78
CA LEU A 102 -37.54 5.77 7.52
C LEU A 102 -36.22 6.21 6.87
N THR A 103 -35.17 6.35 7.67
CA THR A 103 -33.88 6.94 7.24
C THR A 103 -32.77 5.92 7.20
N LEU A 104 -32.16 5.75 6.03
CA LEU A 104 -30.97 4.93 5.79
C LEU A 104 -29.72 5.79 5.86
N THR A 105 -28.71 5.32 6.61
CA THR A 105 -27.36 5.89 6.58
C THR A 105 -26.34 4.81 6.23
N ARG A 106 -25.29 5.18 5.48
CA ARG A 106 -24.10 4.36 5.29
C ARG A 106 -22.95 5.02 6.06
N THR A 107 -22.41 4.32 7.04
CA THR A 107 -21.36 4.83 7.93
C THR A 107 -20.10 3.97 7.83
N THR A 108 -18.93 4.61 7.84
CA THR A 108 -17.65 3.91 7.90
C THR A 108 -17.47 3.14 9.20
N THR A 109 -16.82 1.99 9.14
CA THR A 109 -16.55 1.11 10.29
C THR A 109 -15.21 0.40 10.05
N PRO A 110 -14.47 -0.02 11.11
CA PRO A 110 -13.29 -0.84 10.96
C PRO A 110 -13.57 -2.12 10.17
N ILE A 111 -12.54 -2.64 9.48
CA ILE A 111 -12.59 -3.97 8.82
C ILE A 111 -12.76 -5.06 9.89
N GLY A 112 -11.98 -4.99 10.98
CA GLY A 112 -12.02 -5.95 12.07
C GLY A 112 -10.65 -6.40 12.55
N VAL A 113 -10.29 -7.67 12.28
CA VAL A 113 -8.97 -8.23 12.61
C VAL A 113 -8.12 -8.29 11.35
N ILE A 114 -6.96 -7.65 11.38
CA ILE A 114 -6.02 -7.58 10.27
C ILE A 114 -4.77 -8.40 10.61
N GLY A 115 -4.46 -9.41 9.82
CA GLY A 115 -3.17 -10.11 9.88
C GLY A 115 -2.15 -9.39 9.01
N VAL A 116 -1.02 -8.97 9.58
CA VAL A 116 0.03 -8.29 8.81
C VAL A 116 1.33 -9.07 8.90
N ILE A 117 1.85 -9.46 7.75
CA ILE A 117 3.07 -10.26 7.65
C ILE A 117 4.09 -9.43 6.88
N PHE A 118 5.22 -9.11 7.51
CA PHE A 118 6.22 -8.19 6.94
C PHE A 118 7.64 -8.69 7.19
N GLU A 119 8.57 -8.35 6.26
CA GLU A 119 9.98 -8.71 6.30
C GLU A 119 10.85 -7.47 6.59
N ALA A 120 11.96 -7.66 7.30
CA ALA A 120 13.09 -6.73 7.44
C ALA A 120 12.77 -5.23 7.60
N ARG A 121 11.66 -4.87 8.27
CA ARG A 121 11.23 -3.47 8.44
C ARG A 121 10.66 -3.23 9.84
N PRO A 122 11.50 -2.99 10.86
CA PRO A 122 11.01 -2.70 12.21
C PRO A 122 10.09 -1.48 12.28
N ASP A 123 10.36 -0.45 11.46
CA ASP A 123 9.52 0.74 11.32
C ASP A 123 8.08 0.41 10.91
N ALA A 124 7.89 -0.61 10.07
CA ALA A 124 6.57 -1.05 9.62
C ALA A 124 5.69 -1.55 10.79
N LEU A 125 6.28 -2.18 11.81
CA LEU A 125 5.54 -2.64 13.00
C LEU A 125 4.84 -1.47 13.68
N VAL A 126 5.57 -0.38 13.93
CA VAL A 126 5.03 0.82 14.61
C VAL A 126 3.98 1.50 13.75
N GLN A 127 4.26 1.69 12.45
CA GLN A 127 3.34 2.34 11.52
C GLN A 127 2.02 1.58 11.40
N ILE A 128 2.09 0.27 11.20
CA ILE A 128 0.91 -0.59 11.01
C ILE A 128 0.09 -0.69 12.30
N ALA A 129 0.75 -0.91 13.45
CA ALA A 129 0.06 -0.94 14.74
C ALA A 129 -0.69 0.36 15.00
N SER A 130 -0.05 1.51 14.74
CA SER A 130 -0.66 2.84 14.93
C SER A 130 -1.83 3.09 13.98
N LEU A 131 -1.71 2.69 12.71
CA LEU A 131 -2.80 2.77 11.73
C LEU A 131 -3.99 1.89 12.14
N CYS A 132 -3.73 0.65 12.58
CA CYS A 132 -4.76 -0.26 13.04
C CYS A 132 -5.49 0.30 14.28
N ILE A 133 -4.77 0.80 15.28
CA ILE A 133 -5.37 1.45 16.46
C ILE A 133 -6.23 2.64 16.04
N LYS A 134 -5.68 3.56 15.22
CA LYS A 134 -6.42 4.76 14.77
C LYS A 134 -7.70 4.41 14.02
N SER A 135 -7.63 3.38 13.15
CA SER A 135 -8.79 2.90 12.37
C SER A 135 -9.71 1.94 13.14
N GLY A 136 -9.41 1.65 14.40
CA GLY A 136 -10.24 0.76 15.24
C GLY A 136 -10.16 -0.72 14.89
N ASN A 137 -9.10 -1.13 14.18
CA ASN A 137 -8.84 -2.51 13.82
C ASN A 137 -7.90 -3.18 14.84
N ALA A 138 -8.19 -4.41 15.22
CA ALA A 138 -7.23 -5.25 15.90
C ALA A 138 -6.24 -5.85 14.89
N ALA A 139 -5.00 -6.16 15.33
CA ALA A 139 -3.99 -6.68 14.42
C ALA A 139 -3.21 -7.85 15.02
N ILE A 140 -2.90 -8.82 14.14
CA ILE A 140 -1.96 -9.90 14.39
C ILE A 140 -0.73 -9.62 13.52
N LEU A 141 0.40 -9.29 14.15
CA LEU A 141 1.62 -8.81 13.52
C LEU A 141 2.66 -9.91 13.48
N LYS A 142 3.18 -10.23 12.30
CA LYS A 142 4.26 -11.22 12.11
C LYS A 142 5.42 -10.57 11.36
N GLY A 143 6.43 -10.14 12.10
CA GLY A 143 7.68 -9.63 11.54
C GLY A 143 8.65 -10.73 11.12
N GLY A 144 9.63 -10.38 10.28
CA GLY A 144 10.73 -11.27 9.90
C GLY A 144 11.62 -11.65 11.10
N SER A 145 12.27 -12.80 11.01
CA SER A 145 13.17 -13.31 12.07
C SER A 145 14.44 -12.49 12.23
N GLU A 146 14.86 -11.82 11.17
CA GLU A 146 16.02 -10.94 11.11
C GLU A 146 15.87 -9.66 11.95
N ALA A 147 14.62 -9.26 12.26
CA ALA A 147 14.31 -8.09 13.09
C ALA A 147 13.71 -8.48 14.45
N LYS A 148 13.94 -9.70 14.91
CA LYS A 148 13.22 -10.29 16.05
C LYS A 148 13.36 -9.49 17.34
N LEU A 149 14.56 -9.07 17.69
CA LEU A 149 14.85 -8.36 18.94
C LEU A 149 14.26 -6.95 18.90
N THR A 150 14.47 -6.25 17.81
CA THR A 150 13.90 -4.92 17.59
C THR A 150 12.38 -4.93 17.61
N ASN A 151 11.76 -5.86 16.87
CA ASN A 151 10.30 -5.99 16.82
C ASN A 151 9.71 -6.28 18.20
N ARG A 152 10.37 -7.11 19.02
CA ARG A 152 9.93 -7.41 20.39
C ARG A 152 9.99 -6.15 21.26
N ALA A 153 11.10 -5.41 21.26
CA ALA A 153 11.25 -4.19 22.06
C ALA A 153 10.24 -3.09 21.67
N LEU A 154 9.98 -2.94 20.37
CA LEU A 154 8.96 -2.03 19.84
C LEU A 154 7.56 -2.47 20.27
N PHE A 155 7.24 -3.77 20.11
CA PHE A 155 5.92 -4.31 20.44
C PHE A 155 5.61 -4.21 21.92
N GLU A 156 6.56 -4.50 22.81
CA GLU A 156 6.41 -4.35 24.26
C GLU A 156 6.07 -2.90 24.63
N SER A 157 6.74 -1.92 24.03
CA SER A 157 6.46 -0.48 24.22
C SER A 157 5.04 -0.11 23.76
N ILE A 158 4.58 -0.68 22.64
CA ILE A 158 3.24 -0.45 22.10
C ILE A 158 2.18 -1.15 22.98
N LYS A 159 2.45 -2.37 23.44
CA LYS A 159 1.55 -3.12 24.31
C LYS A 159 1.33 -2.43 25.65
N GLU A 160 2.39 -1.90 26.27
CA GLU A 160 2.29 -1.07 27.48
C GLU A 160 1.36 0.13 27.25
N ALA A 161 1.48 0.81 26.13
CA ALA A 161 0.65 1.97 25.76
C ALA A 161 -0.83 1.60 25.56
N VAL A 162 -1.14 0.43 24.98
CA VAL A 162 -2.48 -0.08 24.81
C VAL A 162 -3.15 -0.28 26.18
N LEU A 163 -2.45 -0.88 27.13
CA LEU A 163 -2.94 -1.12 28.48
C LEU A 163 -3.11 0.19 29.26
N GLU A 164 -2.15 1.13 29.16
CA GLU A 164 -2.23 2.46 29.76
C GLU A 164 -3.44 3.26 29.27
N ALA A 165 -3.87 3.04 28.01
CA ALA A 165 -5.05 3.68 27.43
C ALA A 165 -6.38 3.02 27.85
N GLY A 166 -6.34 1.92 28.58
CA GLY A 166 -7.53 1.15 28.97
C GLY A 166 -8.17 0.35 27.83
N LEU A 167 -7.42 0.09 26.75
CA LEU A 167 -7.85 -0.77 25.65
C LEU A 167 -7.59 -2.25 25.98
N PRO A 168 -8.36 -3.19 25.39
CA PRO A 168 -8.16 -4.62 25.64
C PRO A 168 -6.77 -5.10 25.24
N GLU A 169 -6.23 -6.06 26.00
CA GLU A 169 -4.87 -6.57 25.83
C GLU A 169 -4.62 -7.22 24.48
N ASN A 170 -5.62 -7.93 23.93
CA ASN A 170 -5.42 -8.74 22.71
C ASN A 170 -5.78 -7.99 21.43
N ILE A 171 -5.96 -6.67 21.43
CA ILE A 171 -6.18 -5.91 20.19
C ILE A 171 -4.94 -5.91 19.27
N LEU A 172 -3.75 -6.12 19.86
CA LEU A 172 -2.50 -6.30 19.14
C LEU A 172 -1.79 -7.55 19.66
N ILE A 173 -1.40 -8.43 18.75
CA ILE A 173 -0.61 -9.63 19.04
C ILE A 173 0.58 -9.68 18.10
N GLN A 174 1.77 -9.98 18.64
CA GLN A 174 2.97 -10.28 17.86
C GLN A 174 3.20 -11.77 17.80
N LEU A 175 3.45 -12.30 16.60
CA LEU A 175 3.86 -13.67 16.33
C LEU A 175 5.36 -13.70 16.02
N GLU A 176 6.08 -14.69 16.55
CA GLU A 176 7.53 -14.81 16.36
C GLU A 176 7.94 -16.03 15.53
N ALA A 177 7.26 -17.17 15.69
CA ALA A 177 7.65 -18.40 15.01
C ALA A 177 7.33 -18.35 13.50
N ARG A 178 8.19 -18.93 12.68
CA ARG A 178 7.98 -19.03 11.23
C ARG A 178 6.76 -19.89 10.87
N SER A 179 6.50 -20.93 11.66
CA SER A 179 5.32 -21.81 11.54
C SER A 179 4.00 -21.08 11.73
N ASP A 180 3.99 -19.96 12.49
CA ASP A 180 2.78 -19.19 12.78
C ASP A 180 2.13 -18.63 11.52
N VAL A 181 2.91 -18.36 10.45
CA VAL A 181 2.38 -17.89 9.17
C VAL A 181 1.37 -18.88 8.60
N GLY A 182 1.76 -20.16 8.44
CA GLY A 182 0.88 -21.18 7.88
C GLY A 182 -0.39 -21.39 8.72
N GLU A 183 -0.27 -21.30 10.07
CA GLU A 183 -1.41 -21.40 10.96
C GLU A 183 -2.34 -20.16 10.83
N LEU A 184 -1.78 -18.96 10.67
CA LEU A 184 -2.54 -17.72 10.49
C LEU A 184 -3.36 -17.74 9.20
N LEU A 185 -2.79 -18.25 8.09
CA LEU A 185 -3.48 -18.36 6.80
C LEU A 185 -4.76 -19.23 6.90
N GLY A 186 -4.84 -20.14 7.85
CA GLY A 186 -6.00 -20.97 8.13
C GLY A 186 -7.05 -20.36 9.09
N CYS A 187 -6.87 -19.12 9.54
CA CYS A 187 -7.73 -18.48 10.54
C CYS A 187 -8.88 -17.62 9.94
N SER A 188 -9.42 -18.00 8.77
CA SER A 188 -10.45 -17.22 8.05
C SER A 188 -11.74 -16.95 8.85
N GLU A 189 -12.01 -17.71 9.92
CA GLU A 189 -13.14 -17.46 10.81
C GLU A 189 -12.94 -16.24 11.71
N TYR A 190 -11.67 -15.88 12.01
CA TYR A 190 -11.34 -14.84 12.99
C TYR A 190 -10.56 -13.66 12.41
N VAL A 191 -9.92 -13.83 11.26
CA VAL A 191 -9.13 -12.81 10.57
C VAL A 191 -9.88 -12.33 9.34
N ASP A 192 -10.13 -11.03 9.24
CA ASP A 192 -10.96 -10.42 8.20
C ASP A 192 -10.15 -10.01 6.97
N LEU A 193 -8.84 -9.72 7.15
CA LEU A 193 -7.96 -9.25 6.08
C LEU A 193 -6.51 -9.66 6.37
N LEU A 194 -5.76 -10.00 5.32
CA LEU A 194 -4.30 -10.15 5.37
C LEU A 194 -3.62 -9.06 4.54
N ILE A 195 -2.52 -8.53 5.07
CA ILE A 195 -1.66 -7.55 4.39
C ILE A 195 -0.22 -8.08 4.41
N PRO A 196 0.22 -8.78 3.35
CA PRO A 196 1.59 -9.20 3.22
C PRO A 196 2.48 -8.05 2.74
N ARG A 197 3.70 -7.96 3.30
CA ARG A 197 4.76 -7.03 2.89
C ARG A 197 6.10 -7.74 2.85
N GLY A 198 6.55 -8.12 1.68
CA GLY A 198 7.77 -8.87 1.48
C GLY A 198 8.11 -9.02 0.01
N SER A 199 8.88 -10.06 -0.32
CA SER A 199 9.20 -10.39 -1.71
C SER A 199 7.96 -10.82 -2.50
N ASN A 200 8.00 -10.62 -3.82
CA ASN A 200 6.90 -10.96 -4.73
C ASN A 200 6.46 -12.42 -4.59
N SER A 201 7.42 -13.34 -4.52
CA SER A 201 7.15 -14.78 -4.32
C SER A 201 6.47 -15.08 -2.99
N PHE A 202 6.81 -14.33 -1.94
CA PHE A 202 6.19 -14.48 -0.63
C PHE A 202 4.75 -13.95 -0.61
N VAL A 203 4.50 -12.79 -1.20
CA VAL A 203 3.15 -12.22 -1.33
C VAL A 203 2.27 -13.16 -2.15
N LYS A 204 2.78 -13.66 -3.30
CA LYS A 204 2.08 -14.65 -4.11
C LYS A 204 1.77 -15.93 -3.34
N TYR A 205 2.74 -16.46 -2.60
CA TYR A 205 2.51 -17.64 -1.75
C TYR A 205 1.35 -17.42 -0.77
N ILE A 206 1.27 -16.26 -0.12
CA ILE A 206 0.16 -15.94 0.80
C ILE A 206 -1.16 -15.89 0.05
N MET A 207 -1.21 -15.20 -1.09
CA MET A 207 -2.43 -15.09 -1.90
C MET A 207 -2.95 -16.44 -2.37
N ASP A 208 -2.04 -17.35 -2.74
CA ASP A 208 -2.39 -18.70 -3.26
C ASP A 208 -2.76 -19.70 -2.16
N ASN A 209 -2.45 -19.41 -0.87
CA ASN A 209 -2.59 -20.38 0.23
C ASN A 209 -3.55 -19.94 1.35
N THR A 210 -4.42 -18.97 1.10
CA THR A 210 -5.42 -18.56 2.08
C THR A 210 -6.78 -18.28 1.45
N SER A 211 -7.84 -18.47 2.24
CA SER A 211 -9.19 -17.99 1.91
C SER A 211 -9.52 -16.64 2.54
N ILE A 212 -8.63 -16.08 3.37
CA ILE A 212 -8.78 -14.74 3.93
C ILE A 212 -8.54 -13.74 2.80
N PRO A 213 -9.36 -12.69 2.63
CA PRO A 213 -9.06 -11.62 1.68
C PRO A 213 -7.64 -11.06 1.88
N VAL A 214 -6.89 -10.89 0.78
CA VAL A 214 -5.52 -10.36 0.82
C VAL A 214 -5.49 -9.00 0.15
N MET A 215 -4.96 -8.01 0.86
CA MET A 215 -4.73 -6.66 0.33
C MET A 215 -3.24 -6.48 0.06
N GLY A 216 -2.86 -6.29 -1.20
CA GLY A 216 -1.48 -6.13 -1.62
C GLY A 216 -1.32 -6.28 -3.12
N HIS A 217 -0.08 -6.38 -3.55
CA HIS A 217 0.30 -6.69 -4.92
C HIS A 217 1.52 -7.61 -4.88
N ALA A 218 1.63 -8.51 -5.85
CA ALA A 218 2.78 -9.40 -5.96
C ALA A 218 3.94 -8.71 -6.69
N ASP A 219 3.64 -7.99 -7.79
CA ASP A 219 4.62 -7.37 -8.66
C ASP A 219 4.32 -5.89 -8.91
N GLY A 220 5.36 -5.07 -9.15
CA GLY A 220 5.29 -3.66 -9.49
C GLY A 220 5.80 -3.38 -10.91
N VAL A 221 5.17 -3.96 -11.94
CA VAL A 221 5.55 -3.71 -13.35
C VAL A 221 4.85 -2.45 -13.84
N CYS A 222 5.50 -1.30 -13.63
CA CYS A 222 4.96 0.01 -13.96
C CYS A 222 5.48 0.52 -15.31
N HIS A 223 4.65 1.27 -16.04
CA HIS A 223 4.99 1.81 -17.36
C HIS A 223 4.93 3.34 -17.38
N THR A 224 5.75 3.90 -18.25
CA THR A 224 5.61 5.30 -18.66
C THR A 224 5.51 5.36 -20.18
N TYR A 225 4.44 5.93 -20.70
CA TYR A 225 4.24 6.17 -22.13
C TYR A 225 4.55 7.62 -22.48
N VAL A 226 5.39 7.84 -23.50
CA VAL A 226 5.67 9.15 -24.09
C VAL A 226 4.92 9.29 -25.41
N ASP A 227 3.99 10.25 -25.46
CA ASP A 227 3.09 10.49 -26.56
C ASP A 227 3.78 11.22 -27.76
N GLU A 228 3.04 11.46 -28.84
CA GLU A 228 3.57 12.13 -30.04
C GLU A 228 3.91 13.61 -29.82
N ASP A 229 3.20 14.31 -28.92
CA ASP A 229 3.51 15.68 -28.51
C ASP A 229 3.81 15.74 -27.01
N PHE A 230 5.04 16.08 -26.67
CA PHE A 230 5.56 16.08 -25.30
C PHE A 230 6.65 17.14 -25.09
N ASP A 231 6.86 17.54 -23.84
CA ASP A 231 7.98 18.39 -23.42
C ASP A 231 9.24 17.52 -23.21
N LEU A 232 10.23 17.68 -24.09
CA LEU A 232 11.41 16.83 -24.09
C LEU A 232 12.23 16.92 -22.79
N GLU A 233 12.49 18.14 -22.29
CA GLU A 233 13.36 18.34 -21.14
C GLU A 233 12.68 17.85 -19.84
N LYS A 234 11.40 18.12 -19.70
CA LYS A 234 10.61 17.62 -18.56
C LYS A 234 10.48 16.11 -18.59
N SER A 235 10.23 15.51 -19.77
CA SER A 235 10.07 14.07 -19.91
C SER A 235 11.34 13.31 -19.57
N VAL A 236 12.51 13.79 -20.01
CA VAL A 236 13.79 13.18 -19.61
C VAL A 236 13.98 13.22 -18.08
N LYS A 237 13.70 14.34 -17.43
CA LYS A 237 13.79 14.45 -15.96
C LYS A 237 12.84 13.50 -15.24
N ILE A 238 11.59 13.42 -15.71
CA ILE A 238 10.57 12.54 -15.13
C ILE A 238 11.01 11.07 -15.27
N LEU A 239 11.49 10.65 -16.44
CA LEU A 239 11.90 9.28 -16.70
C LEU A 239 13.12 8.86 -15.87
N ILE A 240 14.10 9.76 -15.70
CA ILE A 240 15.25 9.51 -14.83
C ILE A 240 14.80 9.38 -13.39
N ASP A 241 13.96 10.29 -12.88
CA ASP A 241 13.42 10.21 -11.52
C ASP A 241 12.62 8.93 -11.32
N ALA A 242 11.71 8.60 -12.24
CA ALA A 242 10.85 7.44 -12.16
C ALA A 242 11.63 6.10 -12.11
N LYS A 243 12.87 6.07 -12.64
CA LYS A 243 13.72 4.87 -12.59
C LYS A 243 14.79 4.89 -11.51
N THR A 244 15.31 6.07 -11.11
CA THR A 244 16.53 6.14 -10.29
C THR A 244 16.32 6.65 -8.87
N GLN A 245 15.22 7.34 -8.57
CA GLN A 245 14.98 7.91 -7.25
C GLN A 245 14.96 6.83 -6.16
N TYR A 246 14.36 5.67 -6.43
CA TYR A 246 14.45 4.46 -5.60
C TYR A 246 14.16 3.21 -6.44
N PRO A 247 15.20 2.61 -7.09
CA PRO A 247 15.02 1.56 -8.08
C PRO A 247 14.32 0.29 -7.60
N SER A 248 14.45 -0.02 -6.31
CA SER A 248 13.84 -1.22 -5.70
C SER A 248 12.43 -1.02 -5.15
N ALA A 249 11.76 0.08 -5.51
CA ALA A 249 10.37 0.30 -5.13
C ALA A 249 9.41 -0.19 -6.23
N CYS A 250 8.29 -0.77 -5.82
CA CYS A 250 7.27 -1.36 -6.70
C CYS A 250 6.57 -0.36 -7.65
N ASN A 251 6.69 0.95 -7.41
CA ASN A 251 6.16 2.01 -8.27
C ASN A 251 7.23 2.64 -9.18
N THR A 252 8.39 1.99 -9.31
CA THR A 252 9.45 2.38 -10.24
C THR A 252 9.05 2.01 -11.66
N THR A 253 9.29 2.87 -12.65
CA THR A 253 9.03 2.54 -14.06
C THR A 253 9.95 1.40 -14.52
N GLU A 254 9.35 0.29 -15.00
CA GLU A 254 10.05 -0.88 -15.51
C GLU A 254 10.04 -0.92 -17.03
N THR A 255 9.02 -0.33 -17.67
CA THR A 255 8.92 -0.25 -19.14
C THR A 255 8.59 1.17 -19.59
N LEU A 256 9.38 1.67 -20.53
CA LEU A 256 9.15 2.90 -21.27
C LEU A 256 8.56 2.57 -22.64
N LEU A 257 7.36 3.08 -22.92
CA LEU A 257 6.74 3.02 -24.23
C LEU A 257 6.89 4.39 -24.91
N VAL A 258 7.32 4.42 -26.17
CA VAL A 258 7.57 5.66 -26.90
C VAL A 258 6.77 5.64 -28.19
N HIS A 259 5.94 6.66 -28.41
CA HIS A 259 5.24 6.84 -29.70
C HIS A 259 6.27 6.91 -30.85
N GLU A 260 6.04 6.22 -31.94
CA GLU A 260 7.00 6.13 -33.07
C GLU A 260 7.49 7.49 -33.58
N LYS A 261 6.61 8.50 -33.62
CA LYS A 261 6.95 9.88 -34.00
C LYS A 261 7.88 10.59 -33.02
N SER A 262 7.97 10.10 -31.78
CA SER A 262 8.76 10.69 -30.69
C SER A 262 10.12 10.04 -30.53
N VAL A 263 10.32 8.85 -31.10
CA VAL A 263 11.55 8.04 -31.00
C VAL A 263 12.80 8.84 -31.34
N SER A 264 12.84 9.45 -32.53
CA SER A 264 14.03 10.18 -33.02
C SER A 264 14.36 11.45 -32.21
N LYS A 265 13.38 12.05 -31.56
CA LYS A 265 13.55 13.24 -30.72
C LYS A 265 13.97 12.88 -29.29
N LEU A 266 13.39 11.81 -28.73
CA LEU A 266 13.54 11.45 -27.30
C LEU A 266 14.74 10.56 -27.05
N LEU A 267 14.87 9.45 -27.80
CA LEU A 267 15.80 8.37 -27.45
C LEU A 267 17.29 8.77 -27.49
N PRO A 268 17.79 9.63 -28.41
CA PRO A 268 19.16 10.09 -28.34
C PRO A 268 19.52 10.81 -27.03
N LYS A 269 18.61 11.66 -26.51
CA LYS A 269 18.80 12.31 -25.22
C LYS A 269 18.69 11.36 -24.04
N LEU A 270 17.77 10.37 -24.14
CA LEU A 270 17.64 9.35 -23.10
C LEU A 270 18.86 8.42 -23.05
N ASN A 271 19.45 8.03 -24.18
CA ASN A 271 20.66 7.21 -24.20
C ASN A 271 21.77 7.87 -23.36
N GLU A 272 22.04 9.16 -23.57
CA GLU A 272 23.02 9.91 -22.79
C GLU A 272 22.65 10.01 -21.31
N ALA A 273 21.38 10.28 -21.00
CA ALA A 273 20.90 10.40 -19.62
C ALA A 273 20.95 9.03 -18.89
N PHE A 274 20.53 7.95 -19.55
CA PHE A 274 20.55 6.60 -18.98
C PHE A 274 21.98 6.12 -18.72
N LYS A 275 22.90 6.41 -19.64
CA LYS A 275 24.33 6.13 -19.50
C LYS A 275 24.92 6.85 -18.27
N THR A 276 24.63 8.15 -18.13
CA THR A 276 25.06 8.95 -16.99
C THR A 276 24.48 8.42 -15.66
N ALA A 277 23.23 7.98 -15.65
CA ALA A 277 22.54 7.44 -14.46
C ALA A 277 22.90 5.97 -14.16
N GLY A 278 23.63 5.28 -15.05
CA GLY A 278 23.97 3.87 -14.93
C GLY A 278 22.77 2.94 -15.09
N ILE A 279 21.84 3.27 -16.00
CA ILE A 279 20.65 2.46 -16.28
C ILE A 279 20.98 1.47 -17.41
N LYS A 280 20.73 0.18 -17.14
CA LYS A 280 20.78 -0.89 -18.14
C LYS A 280 19.49 -0.88 -18.97
N VAL A 281 19.60 -1.05 -20.28
CA VAL A 281 18.46 -1.00 -21.19
C VAL A 281 18.25 -2.34 -21.87
N TYR A 282 17.00 -2.80 -21.87
CA TYR A 282 16.48 -3.78 -22.80
C TYR A 282 15.60 -3.07 -23.82
N ALA A 283 15.88 -3.18 -25.10
CA ALA A 283 15.16 -2.45 -26.14
C ALA A 283 14.51 -3.43 -27.13
N ASP A 284 13.33 -3.09 -27.63
CA ASP A 284 12.80 -3.82 -28.76
C ASP A 284 13.65 -3.59 -30.03
N LYS A 285 13.46 -4.42 -31.05
CA LYS A 285 14.27 -4.38 -32.27
C LYS A 285 14.18 -3.04 -33.01
N GLU A 286 13.07 -2.31 -32.90
CA GLU A 286 12.80 -1.08 -33.62
C GLU A 286 13.62 0.09 -33.05
N VAL A 287 13.91 0.06 -31.76
CA VAL A 287 14.64 1.14 -31.07
C VAL A 287 16.01 0.73 -30.53
N LEU A 288 16.41 -0.52 -30.71
CA LEU A 288 17.70 -1.04 -30.24
C LEU A 288 18.89 -0.19 -30.67
N SER A 289 18.89 0.31 -31.93
CA SER A 289 19.99 1.09 -32.50
C SER A 289 20.18 2.49 -31.87
N TYR A 290 19.25 2.94 -31.06
CA TYR A 290 19.37 4.21 -30.34
C TYR A 290 20.17 4.14 -29.04
N PHE A 291 20.52 2.92 -28.61
CA PHE A 291 21.24 2.69 -27.34
C PHE A 291 22.58 2.00 -27.61
N ASP A 292 23.67 2.54 -27.03
CA ASP A 292 25.05 2.03 -27.27
C ASP A 292 25.25 0.61 -26.70
N ASN A 293 24.58 0.27 -25.58
CA ASN A 293 24.76 -0.98 -24.86
C ASN A 293 23.43 -1.54 -24.39
N ALA A 294 22.47 -1.76 -25.27
CA ALA A 294 21.19 -2.37 -24.94
C ALA A 294 21.16 -3.86 -25.34
N ASP A 295 20.54 -4.66 -24.50
CA ASP A 295 20.14 -6.03 -24.82
C ASP A 295 18.78 -6.02 -25.55
N VAL A 296 18.46 -7.09 -26.27
CA VAL A 296 17.16 -7.22 -26.94
C VAL A 296 16.09 -7.58 -25.91
N ALA A 297 15.04 -6.76 -25.84
CA ALA A 297 13.85 -7.06 -25.04
C ALA A 297 13.06 -8.24 -25.64
N ASN A 298 12.50 -9.05 -24.78
CA ASN A 298 11.62 -10.17 -25.15
C ASN A 298 10.33 -10.12 -24.32
N ASP A 299 9.42 -11.04 -24.55
CA ASP A 299 8.11 -11.08 -23.91
C ASP A 299 8.22 -11.18 -22.38
N ASP A 300 9.13 -12.03 -21.88
CA ASP A 300 9.35 -12.19 -20.44
C ASP A 300 9.92 -10.91 -19.80
N SER A 301 10.75 -10.15 -20.52
CA SER A 301 11.32 -8.90 -20.01
C SER A 301 10.25 -7.85 -19.73
N PHE A 302 9.14 -7.81 -20.50
CA PHE A 302 8.05 -6.87 -20.30
C PHE A 302 7.17 -7.22 -19.09
N HIS A 303 7.20 -8.46 -18.62
CA HIS A 303 6.56 -8.90 -17.36
C HIS A 303 7.47 -8.80 -16.14
N THR A 304 8.72 -8.33 -16.31
CA THR A 304 9.73 -8.36 -15.26
C THR A 304 9.73 -7.08 -14.44
N GLU A 305 9.59 -7.20 -13.11
CA GLU A 305 9.95 -6.17 -12.14
C GLU A 305 11.44 -6.33 -11.79
N TYR A 306 12.29 -5.44 -12.29
CA TYR A 306 13.75 -5.55 -12.14
C TYR A 306 14.25 -5.21 -10.74
N LEU A 307 13.58 -4.29 -10.03
CA LEU A 307 13.98 -3.78 -8.70
C LEU A 307 15.39 -3.18 -8.67
N GLU A 308 15.92 -2.79 -9.83
CA GLU A 308 17.25 -2.24 -10.04
C GLU A 308 17.23 -1.19 -11.17
N LYS A 309 18.40 -0.60 -11.49
CA LYS A 309 18.54 0.37 -12.58
C LYS A 309 18.53 -0.31 -13.96
N THR A 310 17.46 -1.02 -14.24
CA THR A 310 17.21 -1.71 -15.52
C THR A 310 15.83 -1.33 -16.04
N ILE A 311 15.70 -1.06 -17.34
CA ILE A 311 14.44 -0.61 -17.97
C ILE A 311 14.26 -1.23 -19.35
N ASN A 312 12.99 -1.59 -19.67
CA ASN A 312 12.62 -1.92 -21.05
C ASN A 312 12.27 -0.65 -21.83
N VAL A 313 12.58 -0.62 -23.11
CA VAL A 313 12.18 0.46 -24.04
C VAL A 313 11.57 -0.14 -25.29
N LYS A 314 10.35 0.30 -25.62
CA LYS A 314 9.60 -0.18 -26.78
C LYS A 314 8.98 0.97 -27.55
N SER A 315 9.01 0.90 -28.89
CA SER A 315 8.25 1.78 -29.77
C SER A 315 6.80 1.29 -29.91
N VAL A 316 5.86 2.22 -29.96
CA VAL A 316 4.44 1.95 -30.22
C VAL A 316 3.90 2.92 -31.27
N LYS A 317 2.95 2.45 -32.10
CA LYS A 317 2.40 3.23 -33.22
C LYS A 317 1.28 4.17 -32.82
N SER A 318 0.66 3.92 -31.65
CA SER A 318 -0.48 4.71 -31.17
C SER A 318 -0.62 4.61 -29.67
N ILE A 319 -1.41 5.51 -29.11
CA ILE A 319 -1.84 5.46 -27.71
C ILE A 319 -2.61 4.17 -27.39
N ASP A 320 -3.40 3.63 -28.31
CA ASP A 320 -4.13 2.37 -28.13
C ASP A 320 -3.18 1.18 -28.00
N GLU A 321 -2.10 1.15 -28.77
CA GLU A 321 -1.07 0.13 -28.65
C GLU A 321 -0.36 0.22 -27.28
N ALA A 322 -0.08 1.44 -26.82
CA ALA A 322 0.50 1.66 -25.49
C ALA A 322 -0.44 1.16 -24.38
N ILE A 323 -1.73 1.52 -24.43
CA ILE A 323 -2.75 1.07 -23.48
C ILE A 323 -2.87 -0.46 -23.48
N ASN A 324 -2.93 -1.09 -24.66
CA ASN A 324 -3.02 -2.53 -24.78
C ASN A 324 -1.78 -3.22 -24.19
N HIS A 325 -0.58 -2.69 -24.46
CA HIS A 325 0.66 -3.20 -23.87
C HIS A 325 0.62 -3.12 -22.34
N ILE A 326 0.27 -1.96 -21.77
CA ILE A 326 0.19 -1.75 -20.33
C ILE A 326 -0.81 -2.70 -19.68
N ASN A 327 -2.00 -2.83 -20.24
CA ASN A 327 -3.05 -3.71 -19.71
C ASN A 327 -2.70 -5.20 -19.85
N THR A 328 -1.78 -5.57 -20.76
CA THR A 328 -1.31 -6.95 -20.97
C THR A 328 -0.14 -7.32 -20.07
N TYR A 329 0.87 -6.43 -19.98
CA TYR A 329 2.14 -6.72 -19.32
C TYR A 329 2.26 -6.10 -17.92
N GLY A 330 1.48 -5.05 -17.64
CA GLY A 330 1.50 -4.34 -16.36
C GLY A 330 0.89 -5.12 -15.22
N SER A 331 1.29 -4.75 -14.02
CA SER A 331 0.79 -5.32 -12.76
C SER A 331 -0.42 -4.57 -12.18
N HIS A 332 -1.01 -3.67 -12.93
CA HIS A 332 -2.09 -2.78 -12.49
C HIS A 332 -1.72 -1.86 -11.31
N HIS A 333 -0.44 -1.56 -11.17
CA HIS A 333 0.07 -0.78 -10.04
C HIS A 333 0.06 0.73 -10.32
N THR A 334 0.98 1.23 -11.14
CA THR A 334 1.12 2.67 -11.42
C THR A 334 1.68 2.90 -12.81
N ASP A 335 0.94 3.62 -13.65
CA ASP A 335 1.35 3.92 -15.00
C ASP A 335 1.18 5.41 -15.30
N ALA A 336 1.98 5.94 -16.23
CA ALA A 336 2.01 7.36 -16.54
C ALA A 336 2.03 7.62 -18.05
N ILE A 337 1.42 8.74 -18.45
CA ILE A 337 1.56 9.32 -19.79
C ILE A 337 2.30 10.65 -19.70
N LEU A 338 3.23 10.89 -20.62
CA LEU A 338 3.90 12.18 -20.82
C LEU A 338 3.41 12.78 -22.14
N THR A 339 2.56 13.80 -22.05
CA THR A 339 1.89 14.43 -23.21
C THR A 339 1.56 15.90 -22.95
N ASN A 340 1.56 16.69 -24.01
CA ASN A 340 1.00 18.06 -24.02
C ASN A 340 -0.47 18.10 -24.43
N ILE A 341 -1.04 16.94 -24.86
CA ILE A 341 -2.41 16.85 -25.37
C ILE A 341 -3.33 16.35 -24.25
N ASP A 342 -4.17 17.23 -23.69
CA ASP A 342 -5.06 16.91 -22.59
C ASP A 342 -6.04 15.77 -22.93
N SER A 343 -6.63 15.79 -24.12
CA SER A 343 -7.53 14.72 -24.56
C SER A 343 -6.87 13.34 -24.64
N ASN A 344 -5.58 13.27 -24.99
CA ASN A 344 -4.84 12.01 -24.98
C ASN A 344 -4.57 11.54 -23.55
N ALA A 345 -4.28 12.47 -22.63
CA ALA A 345 -4.14 12.13 -21.21
C ALA A 345 -5.44 11.56 -20.64
N ASP A 346 -6.58 12.24 -20.87
CA ASP A 346 -7.89 11.78 -20.38
C ASP A 346 -8.26 10.43 -21.01
N TYR A 347 -7.98 10.25 -22.29
CA TYR A 347 -8.20 8.98 -22.98
C TYR A 347 -7.35 7.84 -22.39
N PHE A 348 -6.06 8.06 -22.18
CA PHE A 348 -5.15 7.12 -21.54
C PHE A 348 -5.60 6.77 -20.12
N MET A 349 -5.82 7.78 -19.28
CA MET A 349 -6.17 7.60 -17.87
C MET A 349 -7.50 6.89 -17.69
N SER A 350 -8.43 6.99 -18.63
CA SER A 350 -9.73 6.30 -18.57
C SER A 350 -9.66 4.81 -19.00
N ARG A 351 -8.61 4.38 -19.69
CA ARG A 351 -8.50 3.04 -20.29
C ARG A 351 -7.40 2.16 -19.74
N VAL A 352 -6.38 2.76 -19.12
CA VAL A 352 -5.35 2.01 -18.40
C VAL A 352 -5.93 1.50 -17.09
N ASP A 353 -5.93 0.17 -16.92
CA ASP A 353 -6.50 -0.49 -15.74
C ASP A 353 -5.47 -0.61 -14.60
N SER A 354 -5.00 0.54 -14.10
CA SER A 354 -4.06 0.59 -12.98
C SER A 354 -4.63 1.33 -11.78
N ALA A 355 -4.10 1.03 -10.60
CA ALA A 355 -4.52 1.66 -9.35
C ALA A 355 -4.20 3.16 -9.34
N ASN A 356 -3.09 3.53 -9.99
CA ASN A 356 -2.66 4.91 -10.12
C ASN A 356 -2.35 5.19 -11.59
N VAL A 357 -2.92 6.23 -12.16
CA VAL A 357 -2.66 6.64 -13.55
C VAL A 357 -2.35 8.13 -13.57
N TYR A 358 -1.21 8.49 -14.13
CA TYR A 358 -0.65 9.84 -14.01
C TYR A 358 -0.44 10.53 -15.36
N LYS A 359 -0.49 11.86 -15.32
CA LYS A 359 -0.08 12.72 -16.41
C LYS A 359 1.12 13.56 -16.00
N ASN A 360 2.19 13.57 -16.81
CA ASN A 360 3.34 14.46 -16.69
C ASN A 360 4.01 14.49 -15.31
N CYS A 361 4.07 13.36 -14.64
CA CYS A 361 4.81 13.20 -13.38
C CYS A 361 5.38 11.78 -13.24
N SER A 362 6.29 11.63 -12.31
CA SER A 362 6.96 10.36 -11.99
C SER A 362 5.99 9.36 -11.37
N THR A 363 6.08 8.08 -11.76
CA THR A 363 5.34 6.98 -11.12
C THR A 363 5.67 6.85 -9.63
N ARG A 364 6.81 7.38 -9.19
CA ARG A 364 7.26 7.40 -7.81
C ARG A 364 6.38 8.21 -6.86
N PHE A 365 5.43 8.98 -7.37
CA PHE A 365 4.42 9.66 -6.52
C PHE A 365 3.40 8.71 -5.88
N ALA A 366 3.27 7.46 -6.32
CA ALA A 366 2.36 6.47 -5.73
C ALA A 366 2.82 6.03 -4.33
N ASP A 367 2.57 6.86 -3.34
CA ASP A 367 3.05 6.71 -1.97
C ASP A 367 2.12 7.47 -1.02
N GLY A 368 1.75 6.86 0.10
CA GLY A 368 0.78 7.43 1.03
C GLY A 368 1.21 8.75 1.66
N PHE A 369 2.52 8.94 1.93
CA PHE A 369 3.02 10.23 2.42
C PHE A 369 2.93 11.32 1.35
N ARG A 370 3.30 10.98 0.09
CA ARG A 370 3.22 11.91 -1.04
C ARG A 370 1.80 12.28 -1.41
N TYR A 371 0.83 11.38 -1.15
CA TYR A 371 -0.60 11.63 -1.32
C TYR A 371 -1.22 12.41 -0.15
N GLY A 372 -0.46 12.65 0.93
CA GLY A 372 -0.98 13.33 2.12
C GLY A 372 -1.81 12.43 3.03
N PHE A 373 -1.71 11.10 2.89
CA PHE A 373 -2.43 10.13 3.74
C PHE A 373 -1.74 9.87 5.09
N GLY A 374 -0.61 10.53 5.35
CA GLY A 374 0.17 10.44 6.58
C GLY A 374 1.02 9.17 6.67
N ALA A 375 0.41 8.01 6.55
CA ALA A 375 1.10 6.71 6.53
C ALA A 375 0.33 5.73 5.63
N GLU A 376 0.99 4.65 5.21
CA GLU A 376 0.36 3.58 4.45
C GLU A 376 0.73 2.20 5.02
N VAL A 377 -0.20 1.26 4.91
CA VAL A 377 0.06 -0.16 5.20
C VAL A 377 0.63 -0.89 4.00
N GLY A 378 0.51 -0.33 2.80
CA GLY A 378 0.98 -0.87 1.53
C GLY A 378 0.22 -0.30 0.35
N ILE A 379 0.51 -0.82 -0.85
CA ILE A 379 -0.21 -0.49 -2.08
C ILE A 379 -1.00 -1.71 -2.51
N SER A 380 -2.25 -1.52 -2.90
CA SER A 380 -3.14 -2.58 -3.37
C SER A 380 -3.50 -2.37 -4.84
N THR A 381 -3.43 -3.42 -5.64
CA THR A 381 -3.90 -3.43 -7.04
C THR A 381 -5.29 -4.05 -7.20
N GLY A 382 -5.84 -4.62 -6.12
CA GLY A 382 -7.17 -5.23 -6.09
C GLY A 382 -8.30 -4.24 -6.39
N LYS A 383 -9.46 -4.76 -6.83
CA LYS A 383 -10.64 -3.94 -7.18
C LYS A 383 -11.81 -4.05 -6.20
N LEU A 384 -11.76 -5.00 -5.27
CA LEU A 384 -12.88 -5.28 -4.35
C LEU A 384 -12.87 -4.44 -3.07
N HIS A 385 -11.80 -3.74 -2.76
CA HIS A 385 -11.67 -2.85 -1.60
C HIS A 385 -10.68 -1.73 -1.93
N ALA A 386 -9.93 -1.21 -0.95
CA ALA A 386 -8.96 -0.15 -1.18
C ALA A 386 -7.98 -0.48 -2.33
N ARG A 387 -7.75 0.47 -3.21
CA ARG A 387 -6.85 0.36 -4.37
C ARG A 387 -5.87 1.53 -4.37
N GLY A 388 -4.63 1.32 -4.81
CA GLY A 388 -3.54 2.29 -4.71
C GLY A 388 -2.88 2.28 -3.33
N PRO A 389 -2.19 3.36 -2.92
CA PRO A 389 -1.65 3.53 -1.57
C PRO A 389 -2.76 3.45 -0.52
N VAL A 390 -2.64 2.48 0.40
CA VAL A 390 -3.65 2.18 1.41
C VAL A 390 -3.28 2.87 2.73
N GLY A 391 -3.87 4.02 2.95
CA GLY A 391 -3.78 4.76 4.21
C GLY A 391 -4.91 4.42 5.18
N LEU A 392 -5.20 5.36 6.09
CA LEU A 392 -6.17 5.21 7.18
C LEU A 392 -7.59 4.85 6.70
N GLU A 393 -8.07 5.48 5.63
CA GLU A 393 -9.42 5.23 5.08
C GLU A 393 -9.53 3.83 4.45
N GLY A 394 -8.45 3.32 3.85
CA GLY A 394 -8.42 1.98 3.27
C GLY A 394 -8.49 0.85 4.30
N LEU A 395 -8.30 1.14 5.58
CA LEU A 395 -8.50 0.20 6.69
C LEU A 395 -9.94 0.24 7.26
N CYS A 396 -10.83 0.97 6.61
CA CYS A 396 -12.25 1.03 6.95
C CYS A 396 -13.11 0.42 5.83
N THR A 397 -14.23 -0.15 6.22
CA THR A 397 -15.33 -0.52 5.35
C THR A 397 -16.56 0.29 5.77
N TYR A 398 -17.75 -0.12 5.42
CA TYR A 398 -18.97 0.55 5.83
C TYR A 398 -20.07 -0.44 6.26
N LYS A 399 -21.03 0.07 7.03
CA LYS A 399 -22.27 -0.63 7.32
C LYS A 399 -23.47 0.29 7.12
N TYR A 400 -24.61 -0.31 6.83
CA TYR A 400 -25.88 0.41 6.77
C TYR A 400 -26.56 0.42 8.13
N LYS A 401 -27.11 1.58 8.50
CA LYS A 401 -27.98 1.75 9.67
C LYS A 401 -29.30 2.29 9.16
N LEU A 402 -30.38 1.59 9.48
CA LEU A 402 -31.76 1.97 9.11
C LEU A 402 -32.51 2.34 10.37
N TYR A 403 -33.10 3.53 10.38
CA TYR A 403 -33.90 4.06 11.48
C TYR A 403 -35.35 4.17 11.01
N GLY A 404 -36.27 3.46 11.64
CA GLY A 404 -37.70 3.44 11.34
C GLY A 404 -38.54 3.63 12.59
N LYS A 405 -39.85 3.64 12.42
CA LYS A 405 -40.86 3.80 13.47
C LYS A 405 -41.91 2.67 13.49
N GLY A 406 -41.45 1.45 13.20
CA GLY A 406 -42.36 0.30 13.09
C GLY A 406 -42.72 -0.02 11.65
N ASP A 407 -41.91 0.47 10.68
CA ASP A 407 -42.11 0.21 9.25
C ASP A 407 -41.85 -1.25 8.92
N ILE A 408 -42.74 -1.84 8.11
CA ILE A 408 -42.64 -3.23 7.65
C ILE A 408 -42.61 -3.30 6.13
N VAL A 409 -41.82 -4.23 5.58
CA VAL A 409 -41.67 -4.41 4.14
C VAL A 409 -42.99 -4.80 3.47
N ALA A 410 -43.88 -5.52 4.18
CA ALA A 410 -45.16 -5.95 3.65
C ALA A 410 -46.05 -4.80 3.16
N ASP A 411 -46.03 -3.64 3.84
CA ASP A 411 -46.83 -2.47 3.44
C ASP A 411 -46.40 -1.96 2.05
N TYR A 412 -45.09 -1.95 1.75
CA TYR A 412 -44.56 -1.55 0.45
C TYR A 412 -44.77 -2.65 -0.60
N ALA A 413 -44.56 -3.90 -0.22
CA ALA A 413 -44.73 -5.05 -1.15
C ALA A 413 -46.18 -5.24 -1.58
N ASN A 414 -47.14 -4.93 -0.72
CA ASN A 414 -48.57 -5.05 -0.99
C ASN A 414 -49.19 -3.78 -1.61
N GLY A 415 -48.40 -2.74 -1.84
CA GLY A 415 -48.86 -1.47 -2.40
C GLY A 415 -49.66 -0.59 -1.42
N ASN A 416 -49.60 -0.86 -0.11
CA ASN A 416 -50.22 -0.02 0.92
C ASN A 416 -49.45 1.25 1.17
N LYS A 417 -48.13 1.24 0.93
CA LYS A 417 -47.18 2.35 0.96
C LYS A 417 -46.31 2.36 -0.27
N GLU A 418 -45.76 3.53 -0.59
CA GLU A 418 -44.72 3.71 -1.64
C GLU A 418 -43.47 4.31 -1.03
N PHE A 419 -42.31 4.03 -1.63
CA PHE A 419 -41.06 4.68 -1.26
C PHE A 419 -41.00 6.10 -1.82
N HIS A 420 -40.59 7.06 -1.00
CA HIS A 420 -40.38 8.46 -1.36
C HIS A 420 -38.93 8.85 -1.14
N PHE A 421 -38.02 8.32 -1.98
CA PHE A 421 -36.58 8.50 -1.83
C PHE A 421 -36.15 9.97 -1.89
N ARG A 422 -35.42 10.41 -0.87
CA ARG A 422 -34.84 11.75 -0.79
C ARG A 422 -33.44 11.69 -0.19
N GLU A 423 -32.45 12.28 -0.88
CA GLU A 423 -31.10 12.47 -0.32
C GLU A 423 -31.16 13.55 0.78
N LEU A 424 -30.40 13.35 1.89
CA LEU A 424 -30.39 14.21 3.07
C LEU A 424 -29.03 14.84 3.33
#